data_182c6bf86610b66551e8812230c8c5e3
#
_entry.id   182c6bf86610b66551e8812230c8c5e3
#
_cell.length_a   1.000
_cell.length_b   1.000
_cell.length_c   1.000
_cell.angle_alpha   90.00
_cell.angle_beta   90.00
_cell.angle_gamma   90.00
#
_symmetry.space_group_name_H-M   'P 1'
#
loop_
_entity.id
_entity.type
_entity.pdbx_description
1 polymer ?
#
loop_
_entity_poly.entity_id
_entity_poly.type
_entity_poly.pdbx_seq_one_letter_code
_entity_poly.pdbx_strand_id
1 'polypeptide(L)'
;MQYISTRDSGVYYTASQAIARGLAEDGGLLTPFYIPKLANKALEDMQEMSYHHRAMYVMKPFLEEFSIKELTEYASMAYGPKKFDTPAVAPVRTLTRDTHCLELWHGPTCAFKDMALQMLPHLLTAS
;
A
#
# COMPACT_ATOMS: atom_id res chain seq x y z
N MET A 1 -10.06 9.52 5.79
CA MET A 1 -9.72 8.34 6.64
C MET A 1 -9.05 8.82 7.91
N GLN A 2 -9.48 8.27 9.07
CA GLN A 2 -8.85 8.53 10.36
C GLN A 2 -8.08 7.28 10.81
N TYR A 3 -7.04 7.51 11.61
CA TYR A 3 -6.19 6.48 12.20
C TYR A 3 -6.26 6.58 13.72
N ILE A 4 -6.19 5.46 14.40
CA ILE A 4 -6.23 5.34 15.86
C ILE A 4 -5.10 4.45 16.35
N SER A 5 -4.73 4.60 17.63
CA SER A 5 -3.80 3.67 18.28
C SER A 5 -4.47 2.32 18.54
N THR A 6 -3.71 1.24 18.44
CA THR A 6 -4.14 -0.10 18.87
C THR A 6 -4.30 -0.21 20.39
N ARG A 7 -3.83 0.77 21.16
CA ARG A 7 -3.93 0.79 22.63
C ARG A 7 -4.96 1.79 23.13
N ASP A 8 -5.13 2.93 22.46
CA ASP A 8 -6.13 3.94 22.78
C ASP A 8 -6.83 4.43 21.50
N SER A 9 -8.14 4.23 21.44
CA SER A 9 -8.99 4.65 20.33
C SER A 9 -9.56 6.07 20.50
N GLY A 10 -9.23 6.77 21.57
CA GLY A 10 -9.73 8.13 21.87
C GLY A 10 -9.04 9.24 21.08
N VAL A 11 -7.86 8.98 20.54
CA VAL A 11 -7.09 9.96 19.77
C VAL A 11 -7.08 9.60 18.30
N TYR A 12 -7.43 10.58 17.46
CA TYR A 12 -7.49 10.42 16.01
C TYR A 12 -6.33 11.13 15.32
N TYR A 13 -5.78 10.48 14.32
CA TYR A 13 -4.70 10.98 13.48
C TYR A 13 -5.11 11.00 12.01
N THR A 14 -4.56 11.90 11.23
CA THR A 14 -4.65 11.84 9.77
C THR A 14 -3.66 10.80 9.22
N ALA A 15 -3.78 10.44 7.94
CA ALA A 15 -2.83 9.52 7.31
C ALA A 15 -1.40 10.06 7.36
N SER A 16 -1.20 11.35 7.03
CA SER A 16 0.11 12.02 7.09
C SER A 16 0.70 12.02 8.50
N GLN A 17 -0.12 12.32 9.51
CA GLN A 17 0.33 12.27 10.91
C GLN A 17 0.73 10.85 11.33
N ALA A 18 -0.04 9.84 10.93
CA ALA A 18 0.26 8.44 11.24
C ALA A 18 1.57 7.98 10.59
N ILE A 19 1.80 8.34 9.33
CA ILE A 19 3.02 8.02 8.59
C ILE A 19 4.23 8.73 9.21
N ALA A 20 4.14 10.04 9.47
CA ALA A 20 5.25 10.82 10.02
C ALA A 20 5.64 10.38 11.43
N ARG A 21 4.66 9.97 12.26
CA ARG A 21 4.92 9.49 13.64
C ARG A 21 5.45 8.06 13.70
N GLY A 22 4.94 7.18 12.86
CA GLY A 22 5.24 5.74 12.91
C GLY A 22 4.55 5.01 14.06
N LEU A 23 4.60 5.52 15.29
CA LEU A 23 3.93 5.00 16.48
C LEU A 23 3.08 6.09 17.17
N ALA A 24 2.02 5.67 17.83
CA ALA A 24 1.25 6.55 18.71
C ALA A 24 2.02 6.91 19.99
N GLU A 25 1.60 7.97 20.70
CA GLU A 25 2.25 8.42 21.93
C GLU A 25 2.21 7.38 23.06
N ASP A 26 1.18 6.53 23.07
CA ASP A 26 1.02 5.42 24.00
C ASP A 26 1.84 4.16 23.61
N GLY A 27 2.65 4.26 22.53
CA GLY A 27 3.44 3.15 21.98
C GLY A 27 2.63 2.10 21.21
N GLY A 28 1.35 2.38 20.90
CA GLY A 28 0.51 1.55 20.03
C GLY A 28 0.82 1.78 18.55
N LEU A 29 0.43 0.82 17.73
CA LEU A 29 0.46 0.95 16.27
C LEU A 29 -0.69 1.87 15.81
N LEU A 30 -0.44 2.69 14.80
CA LEU A 30 -1.47 3.50 14.16
C LEU A 30 -2.14 2.68 13.05
N THR A 31 -3.43 2.40 13.22
CA THR A 31 -4.24 1.61 12.29
C THR A 31 -5.41 2.43 11.77
N PRO A 32 -5.91 2.16 10.54
CA PRO A 32 -7.13 2.81 10.07
C PRO A 32 -8.30 2.53 11.01
N PHE A 33 -9.15 3.53 11.25
CA PHE A 33 -10.34 3.39 12.08
C PHE A 33 -11.32 2.33 11.53
N TYR A 34 -11.38 2.19 10.23
CA TYR A 34 -12.13 1.12 9.55
C TYR A 34 -11.42 0.70 8.26
N ILE A 35 -11.72 -0.50 7.77
CA ILE A 35 -11.22 -1.00 6.49
C ILE A 35 -12.26 -0.70 5.40
N PRO A 36 -11.94 0.15 4.41
CA PRO A 36 -12.83 0.42 3.29
C PRO A 36 -13.15 -0.84 2.48
N LYS A 37 -14.42 -0.99 2.10
CA LYS A 37 -14.83 -2.07 1.20
C LYS A 37 -14.71 -1.61 -0.25
N LEU A 38 -14.04 -2.43 -1.06
CA LEU A 38 -14.04 -2.25 -2.51
C LEU A 38 -15.35 -2.80 -3.10
N ALA A 39 -15.94 -2.06 -4.05
CA ALA A 39 -17.09 -2.55 -4.80
C ALA A 39 -16.67 -3.69 -5.75
N ASN A 40 -17.59 -4.60 -6.07
CA ASN A 40 -17.31 -5.70 -7.00
C ASN A 40 -16.81 -5.19 -8.36
N LYS A 41 -17.42 -4.13 -8.88
CA LYS A 41 -16.96 -3.48 -10.12
C LYS A 41 -15.50 -3.00 -10.05
N ALA A 42 -15.04 -2.53 -8.88
CA ALA A 42 -13.66 -2.11 -8.70
C ALA A 42 -12.67 -3.28 -8.87
N LEU A 43 -13.05 -4.49 -8.44
CA LEU A 43 -12.25 -5.70 -8.64
C LEU A 43 -12.15 -6.09 -10.12
N GLU A 44 -13.25 -5.94 -10.86
CA GLU A 44 -13.28 -6.17 -12.31
C GLU A 44 -12.39 -5.15 -13.04
N ASP A 45 -12.57 -3.85 -12.73
CA ASP A 45 -11.78 -2.77 -13.34
C ASP A 45 -10.27 -2.93 -13.07
N MET A 46 -9.89 -3.41 -11.88
CA MET A 46 -8.49 -3.63 -11.53
C MET A 46 -7.81 -4.76 -12.32
N GLN A 47 -8.54 -5.68 -12.95
CA GLN A 47 -7.94 -6.76 -13.75
C GLN A 47 -7.12 -6.21 -14.91
N GLU A 48 -7.60 -5.14 -15.54
CA GLU A 48 -6.95 -4.51 -16.70
C GLU A 48 -5.91 -3.44 -16.31
N MET A 49 -5.79 -3.12 -15.02
CA MET A 49 -4.84 -2.10 -14.54
C MET A 49 -3.42 -2.66 -14.42
N SER A 50 -2.41 -1.81 -14.68
CA SER A 50 -1.04 -2.08 -14.27
C SER A 50 -0.92 -2.16 -12.75
N TYR A 51 0.15 -2.79 -12.24
CA TYR A 51 0.35 -2.94 -10.79
C TYR A 51 0.33 -1.59 -10.04
N HIS A 52 1.02 -0.57 -10.53
CA HIS A 52 1.05 0.73 -9.86
C HIS A 52 -0.32 1.45 -9.84
N HIS A 53 -1.15 1.25 -10.87
CA HIS A 53 -2.53 1.77 -10.86
C HIS A 53 -3.41 1.02 -9.85
N ARG A 54 -3.28 -0.31 -9.74
CA ARG A 54 -3.96 -1.10 -8.69
C ARG A 54 -3.53 -0.64 -7.30
N ALA A 55 -2.22 -0.44 -7.09
CA ALA A 55 -1.68 0.03 -5.83
C ALA A 55 -2.27 1.40 -5.45
N MET A 56 -2.26 2.38 -6.36
CA MET A 56 -2.90 3.67 -6.15
C MET A 56 -4.38 3.52 -5.80
N TYR A 57 -5.11 2.71 -6.57
CA TYR A 57 -6.55 2.52 -6.39
C TYR A 57 -6.89 1.95 -5.01
N VAL A 58 -6.12 0.95 -4.56
CA VAL A 58 -6.30 0.32 -3.24
C VAL A 58 -5.87 1.25 -2.10
N MET A 59 -4.79 2.02 -2.28
CA MET A 59 -4.28 2.93 -1.25
C MET A 59 -5.12 4.21 -1.09
N LYS A 60 -5.77 4.70 -2.15
CA LYS A 60 -6.49 5.98 -2.13
C LYS A 60 -7.51 6.12 -0.99
N PRO A 61 -8.37 5.14 -0.68
CA PRO A 61 -9.30 5.22 0.44
C PRO A 61 -8.63 5.34 1.83
N PHE A 62 -7.40 4.87 1.96
CA PHE A 62 -6.62 4.99 3.19
C PHE A 62 -5.84 6.31 3.28
N LEU A 63 -5.50 6.89 2.15
CA LEU A 63 -4.63 8.06 1.99
C LEU A 63 -5.41 9.22 1.34
N GLU A 64 -6.54 9.60 1.94
CA GLU A 64 -7.46 10.59 1.37
C GLU A 64 -6.83 11.99 1.19
N GLU A 65 -5.84 12.34 2.01
CA GLU A 65 -5.12 13.61 1.94
C GLU A 65 -4.25 13.74 0.67
N PHE A 66 -3.79 12.62 0.11
CA PHE A 66 -3.00 12.58 -1.10
C PHE A 66 -3.93 12.55 -2.33
N SER A 67 -3.63 13.36 -3.32
CA SER A 67 -4.37 13.33 -4.58
C SER A 67 -4.13 12.03 -5.37
N ILE A 68 -5.03 11.70 -6.28
CA ILE A 68 -4.86 10.56 -7.21
C ILE A 68 -3.57 10.71 -8.01
N LYS A 69 -3.25 11.94 -8.45
CA LYS A 69 -2.04 12.23 -9.22
C LYS A 69 -0.77 11.91 -8.43
N GLU A 70 -0.67 12.39 -7.19
CA GLU A 70 0.47 12.10 -6.30
C GLU A 70 0.62 10.62 -6.04
N LEU A 71 -0.46 9.92 -5.66
CA LEU A 71 -0.41 8.48 -5.41
C LEU A 71 -0.03 7.66 -6.65
N THR A 72 -0.49 8.08 -7.85
CA THR A 72 -0.09 7.44 -9.10
C THR A 72 1.39 7.63 -9.39
N GLU A 73 1.91 8.84 -9.17
CA GLU A 73 3.32 9.15 -9.35
C GLU A 73 4.19 8.37 -8.36
N TYR A 74 3.84 8.37 -7.08
CA TYR A 74 4.55 7.61 -6.04
C TYR A 74 4.54 6.11 -6.31
N ALA A 75 3.38 5.55 -6.68
CA ALA A 75 3.27 4.14 -7.03
C ALA A 75 4.08 3.77 -8.29
N SER A 76 4.13 4.65 -9.28
CA SER A 76 4.96 4.47 -10.47
C SER A 76 6.46 4.49 -10.15
N MET A 77 6.90 5.36 -9.24
CA MET A 77 8.30 5.40 -8.77
C MET A 77 8.64 4.19 -7.89
N ALA A 78 7.71 3.78 -7.01
CA ALA A 78 7.90 2.67 -6.08
C ALA A 78 7.93 1.31 -6.78
N TYR A 79 7.05 1.09 -7.76
CA TYR A 79 6.81 -0.21 -8.41
C TYR A 79 7.22 -0.23 -9.89
N GLY A 80 8.03 0.71 -10.30
CA GLY A 80 8.51 0.81 -11.68
C GLY A 80 9.60 -0.22 -12.02
N PRO A 81 9.91 -0.39 -13.32
CA PRO A 81 10.82 -1.43 -13.83
C PRO A 81 12.27 -1.30 -13.36
N LYS A 82 12.64 -0.17 -12.75
CA LYS A 82 13.97 0.03 -12.14
C LYS A 82 14.08 -0.54 -10.71
N LYS A 83 12.94 -0.92 -10.12
CA LYS A 83 12.86 -1.39 -8.73
C LYS A 83 12.56 -2.88 -8.64
N PHE A 84 11.73 -3.39 -9.54
CA PHE A 84 11.32 -4.78 -9.56
C PHE A 84 11.77 -5.44 -10.86
N ASP A 85 12.22 -6.68 -10.78
CA ASP A 85 12.77 -7.45 -11.90
C ASP A 85 11.67 -8.05 -12.80
N THR A 86 10.40 -7.90 -12.41
CA THR A 86 9.23 -8.31 -13.19
C THR A 86 8.17 -7.21 -13.27
N PRO A 87 7.55 -6.99 -14.45
CA PRO A 87 6.45 -6.02 -14.60
C PRO A 87 5.22 -6.33 -13.74
N ALA A 88 5.03 -7.60 -13.36
CA ALA A 88 3.95 -8.01 -12.47
C ALA A 88 4.16 -7.59 -11.03
N VAL A 89 5.39 -7.19 -10.64
CA VAL A 89 5.83 -6.77 -9.30
C VAL A 89 5.66 -7.88 -8.25
N ALA A 90 4.45 -8.44 -8.12
CA ALA A 90 4.12 -9.55 -7.24
C ALA A 90 3.29 -10.59 -8.04
N PRO A 91 3.95 -11.41 -8.88
CA PRO A 91 3.26 -12.41 -9.67
C PRO A 91 2.70 -13.54 -8.80
N VAL A 92 1.61 -14.15 -9.28
CA VAL A 92 1.06 -15.38 -8.70
C VAL A 92 1.48 -16.56 -9.55
N ARG A 93 2.20 -17.52 -8.97
CA ARG A 93 2.60 -18.77 -9.61
C ARG A 93 1.71 -19.91 -9.16
N THR A 94 1.11 -20.61 -10.10
CA THR A 94 0.36 -21.85 -9.83
C THR A 94 1.33 -23.01 -9.62
N LEU A 95 1.27 -23.63 -8.44
CA LEU A 95 2.07 -24.82 -8.08
C LEU A 95 1.32 -26.10 -8.36
N THR A 96 0.02 -26.14 -8.01
CA THR A 96 -0.90 -27.23 -8.30
C THR A 96 -2.26 -26.66 -8.71
N ARG A 97 -3.24 -27.52 -9.04
CA ARG A 97 -4.59 -27.06 -9.38
C ARG A 97 -5.20 -26.10 -8.37
N ASP A 98 -4.95 -26.33 -7.07
CA ASP A 98 -5.61 -25.62 -5.97
C ASP A 98 -4.60 -24.88 -5.06
N THR A 99 -3.33 -24.81 -5.48
CA THR A 99 -2.27 -24.14 -4.70
C THR A 99 -1.57 -23.11 -5.55
N HIS A 100 -1.54 -21.87 -5.06
CA HIS A 100 -0.88 -20.76 -5.72
C HIS A 100 0.10 -20.09 -4.75
N CYS A 101 1.22 -19.61 -5.28
CA CYS A 101 2.24 -18.87 -4.54
C CYS A 101 2.26 -17.42 -5.02
N LEU A 102 2.08 -16.48 -4.10
CA LEU A 102 2.32 -15.06 -4.34
C LEU A 102 3.81 -14.79 -4.11
N GLU A 103 4.52 -14.42 -5.18
CA GLU A 103 5.96 -14.16 -5.14
C GLU A 103 6.23 -12.71 -4.72
N LEU A 104 6.86 -12.50 -3.55
CA LEU A 104 7.10 -11.17 -2.98
C LEU A 104 8.59 -10.78 -2.95
N TRP A 105 9.47 -11.52 -3.63
CA TRP A 105 10.92 -11.32 -3.60
C TRP A 105 11.49 -10.58 -4.82
N HIS A 106 10.66 -10.07 -5.70
CA HIS A 106 11.07 -9.42 -6.95
C HIS A 106 11.61 -7.99 -6.78
N GLY A 107 11.61 -7.48 -5.55
CA GLY A 107 12.11 -6.15 -5.21
C GLY A 107 13.62 -6.10 -4.99
N PRO A 108 14.18 -4.90 -4.76
CA PRO A 108 15.65 -4.67 -4.72
C PRO A 108 16.39 -5.41 -3.60
N THR A 109 15.70 -5.79 -2.51
CA THR A 109 16.33 -6.54 -1.39
C THR A 109 15.92 -8.01 -1.36
N CYS A 110 15.14 -8.47 -2.34
CA CYS A 110 14.59 -9.83 -2.42
C CYS A 110 13.75 -10.21 -1.18
N ALA A 111 13.20 -9.24 -0.47
CA ALA A 111 12.38 -9.43 0.71
C ALA A 111 10.96 -8.89 0.49
N PHE A 112 9.97 -9.55 1.11
CA PHE A 112 8.55 -9.11 1.03
C PHE A 112 8.34 -7.66 1.48
N LYS A 113 9.19 -7.15 2.36
CA LYS A 113 9.15 -5.76 2.85
C LYS A 113 9.33 -4.71 1.75
N ASP A 114 9.96 -5.06 0.63
CA ASP A 114 10.10 -4.16 -0.51
C ASP A 114 8.76 -3.63 -1.01
N MET A 115 7.69 -4.44 -0.89
CA MET A 115 6.33 -4.02 -1.25
C MET A 115 5.88 -2.75 -0.51
N ALA A 116 6.27 -2.59 0.75
CA ALA A 116 5.97 -1.40 1.54
C ALA A 116 7.12 -0.38 1.51
N LEU A 117 8.36 -0.83 1.63
CA LEU A 117 9.52 0.04 1.78
C LEU A 117 9.88 0.83 0.52
N GLN A 118 9.45 0.39 -0.67
CA GLN A 118 9.62 1.21 -1.89
C GLN A 118 8.59 2.35 -1.96
N MET A 119 7.42 2.22 -1.33
CA MET A 119 6.37 3.25 -1.31
C MET A 119 6.53 4.23 -0.15
N LEU A 120 6.93 3.74 1.03
CA LEU A 120 7.00 4.52 2.26
C LEU A 120 7.81 5.82 2.15
N PRO A 121 9.00 5.89 1.51
CA PRO A 121 9.77 7.13 1.42
C PRO A 121 9.02 8.26 0.71
N HIS A 122 8.23 7.94 -0.31
CA HIS A 122 7.45 8.93 -1.05
C HIS A 122 6.33 9.51 -0.18
N LEU A 123 5.62 8.65 0.54
CA LEU A 123 4.57 9.08 1.46
C LEU A 123 5.15 9.87 2.63
N LEU A 124 6.25 9.42 3.22
CA LEU A 124 6.90 10.08 4.36
C LEU A 124 7.44 11.47 4.00
N THR A 125 7.97 11.65 2.78
CA THR A 125 8.46 12.96 2.32
C THR A 125 7.32 13.94 2.10
N ALA A 126 6.13 13.46 1.76
CA ALA A 126 4.95 14.27 1.49
C ALA A 126 4.04 14.47 2.72
N SER A 127 4.29 13.77 3.82
CA SER A 127 3.59 13.88 5.10
C SER A 127 4.21 14.94 5.99
#